data_bb053844f8aa828d1699576f96c116ae
#
_entry.id   bb053844f8aa828d1699576f96c116ae
#
_cell.length_a   1.000
_cell.length_b   1.000
_cell.length_c   1.000
_cell.angle_alpha   90.00
_cell.angle_beta   90.00
_cell.angle_gamma   90.00
#
_symmetry.space_group_name_H-M   'P 1'
#
loop_
_entity.id
_entity.type
_entity.pdbx_description
1 polymer ?
#
loop_
_entity_poly.entity_id
_entity_poly.type
_entity_poly.pdbx_seq_one_letter_code
_entity_poly.pdbx_strand_id
1 'polypeptide(L)'
;EALILVVLVVYLSLQSWRATLIPIVAVPISLIGTFGFMLIFGFSLNILTLLGLILAIGIVVDDAIVVVENVERIMEEEKLPPYEATKKAMNGLAGALIATSLVLCAVFVPVSFLSGITGQLYRQFTITIAVSVLISTVVALTLSPVMCSLILKPDNGKKKNIVFRKINHWLNVGNHKYVIAIRRVIGNPRRVLAGFGVVLIGILLIHRLIPTSFLPVEDQGYFKIELELPEGATLERTREVTDRAITYLEKNPYIAYVQNVTGSSP
;
A
#
# COMPACT_ATOMS: atom_id res chain seq x y z
N GLU A 1 6.19 12.80 -1.71
CA GLU A 1 5.46 12.82 -3.00
C GLU A 1 4.15 12.02 -2.88
N ALA A 2 4.17 10.75 -2.40
CA ALA A 2 2.97 9.92 -2.26
C ALA A 2 1.87 10.58 -1.43
N LEU A 3 2.20 11.19 -0.30
CA LEU A 3 1.22 11.85 0.58
C LEU A 3 0.53 13.05 -0.10
N ILE A 4 1.26 13.81 -0.92
CA ILE A 4 0.69 14.93 -1.68
C ILE A 4 -0.32 14.40 -2.71
N LEU A 5 0.03 13.33 -3.40
CA LEU A 5 -0.84 12.70 -4.40
C LEU A 5 -2.11 12.13 -3.74
N VAL A 6 -1.98 11.49 -2.59
CA VAL A 6 -3.11 11.00 -1.79
C VAL A 6 -4.03 12.15 -1.38
N VAL A 7 -3.49 13.24 -0.84
CA VAL A 7 -4.27 14.44 -0.46
C VAL A 7 -5.02 15.00 -1.66
N LEU A 8 -4.38 15.09 -2.81
CA LEU A 8 -4.98 15.61 -4.04
C LEU A 8 -6.14 14.71 -4.49
N VAL A 9 -5.94 13.39 -4.52
CA VAL A 9 -6.98 12.42 -4.92
C VAL A 9 -8.16 12.47 -3.96
N VAL A 10 -7.90 12.49 -2.64
CA VAL A 10 -8.93 12.58 -1.61
C VAL A 10 -9.72 13.88 -1.73
N TYR A 11 -9.04 15.01 -1.99
CA TYR A 11 -9.71 16.29 -2.20
C TYR A 11 -10.59 16.30 -3.46
N LEU A 12 -10.13 15.67 -4.54
CA LEU A 12 -10.93 15.53 -5.75
C LEU A 12 -12.16 14.63 -5.56
N SER A 13 -12.02 13.59 -4.73
CA SER A 13 -13.10 12.67 -4.41
C SER A 13 -14.17 13.30 -3.51
N LEU A 14 -13.76 13.84 -2.36
CA LEU A 14 -14.66 14.41 -1.36
C LEU A 14 -15.17 15.82 -1.73
N GLN A 15 -14.47 16.54 -2.60
CA GLN A 15 -14.84 17.90 -3.08
C GLN A 15 -15.08 18.93 -1.94
N SER A 16 -14.59 18.62 -0.74
CA SER A 16 -14.74 19.39 0.48
C SER A 16 -13.41 19.45 1.22
N TRP A 17 -12.82 20.64 1.38
CA TRP A 17 -11.55 20.77 2.09
C TRP A 17 -11.64 20.34 3.57
N ARG A 18 -12.84 20.49 4.17
CA ARG A 18 -13.09 20.06 5.55
C ARG A 18 -13.13 18.55 5.70
N ALA A 19 -13.80 17.89 4.77
CA ALA A 19 -13.83 16.45 4.70
C ALA A 19 -12.42 15.87 4.45
N THR A 20 -11.65 16.50 3.55
CA THR A 20 -10.28 16.10 3.23
C THR A 20 -9.32 16.24 4.42
N LEU A 21 -9.54 17.20 5.30
CA LEU A 21 -8.70 17.42 6.48
C LEU A 21 -8.72 16.19 7.42
N ILE A 22 -9.80 15.44 7.47
CA ILE A 22 -9.95 14.31 8.39
C ILE A 22 -8.97 13.16 8.04
N PRO A 23 -8.93 12.63 6.81
CA PRO A 23 -7.92 11.65 6.43
C PRO A 23 -6.48 12.19 6.52
N ILE A 24 -6.27 13.47 6.20
CA ILE A 24 -4.94 14.11 6.30
C ILE A 24 -4.40 14.08 7.73
N VAL A 25 -5.25 14.25 8.73
CA VAL A 25 -4.85 14.18 10.15
C VAL A 25 -4.74 12.73 10.62
N ALA A 26 -5.60 11.84 10.13
CA ALA A 26 -5.60 10.43 10.52
C ALA A 26 -4.30 9.72 10.13
N VAL A 27 -3.73 10.01 8.95
CA VAL A 27 -2.51 9.37 8.44
C VAL A 27 -1.29 9.61 9.34
N PRO A 28 -0.90 10.85 9.65
CA PRO A 28 0.25 11.08 10.53
C PRO A 28 0.08 10.44 11.91
N ILE A 29 -1.12 10.46 12.48
CA ILE A 29 -1.40 9.86 13.79
C ILE A 29 -1.20 8.35 13.74
N SER A 30 -1.72 7.68 12.70
CA SER A 30 -1.54 6.24 12.51
C SER A 30 -0.08 5.87 12.27
N LEU A 31 0.66 6.68 11.50
CA LEU A 31 2.09 6.48 11.28
C LEU A 31 2.91 6.65 12.55
N ILE A 32 2.66 7.70 13.33
CA ILE A 32 3.33 7.93 14.62
C ILE A 32 3.06 6.75 15.58
N GLY A 33 1.82 6.28 15.62
CA GLY A 33 1.48 5.08 16.40
C GLY A 33 2.24 3.84 15.94
N THR A 34 2.38 3.65 14.62
CA THR A 34 3.16 2.54 14.06
C THR A 34 4.65 2.65 14.37
N PHE A 35 5.24 3.85 14.27
CA PHE A 35 6.62 4.07 14.70
C PHE A 35 6.82 3.82 16.19
N GLY A 36 5.85 4.23 17.03
CA GLY A 36 5.87 3.91 18.46
C GLY A 36 5.90 2.40 18.73
N PHE A 37 5.09 1.64 18.00
CA PHE A 37 5.12 0.18 18.07
C PHE A 37 6.48 -0.39 17.61
N MET A 38 7.00 0.06 16.47
CA MET A 38 8.29 -0.39 15.96
C MET A 38 9.42 -0.15 16.97
N LEU A 39 9.40 1.00 17.65
CA LEU A 39 10.37 1.33 18.71
C LEU A 39 10.27 0.37 19.89
N ILE A 40 9.07 0.08 20.38
CA ILE A 40 8.84 -0.82 21.53
C ILE A 40 9.31 -2.25 21.23
N PHE A 41 9.07 -2.73 19.99
CA PHE A 41 9.41 -4.10 19.57
C PHE A 41 10.81 -4.21 18.94
N GLY A 42 11.61 -3.14 18.95
CA GLY A 42 12.98 -3.14 18.45
C GLY A 42 13.09 -3.34 16.94
N PHE A 43 12.06 -2.93 16.17
CA PHE A 43 12.10 -3.00 14.71
C PHE A 43 12.92 -1.84 14.16
N SER A 44 13.76 -2.14 13.16
CA SER A 44 14.56 -1.14 12.47
C SER A 44 13.81 -0.56 11.27
N LEU A 45 14.11 0.71 10.96
CA LEU A 45 13.71 1.31 9.69
C LEU A 45 14.63 0.78 8.58
N ASN A 46 14.09 -0.03 7.71
CA ASN A 46 14.78 -0.59 6.55
C ASN A 46 13.86 -0.50 5.31
N ILE A 47 14.37 -0.88 4.14
CA ILE A 47 13.61 -0.78 2.88
C ILE A 47 12.29 -1.55 2.96
N LEU A 48 12.27 -2.71 3.60
CA LEU A 48 11.06 -3.53 3.73
C LEU A 48 10.03 -2.90 4.66
N THR A 49 10.46 -2.39 5.83
CA THR A 49 9.53 -1.70 6.76
C THR A 49 9.01 -0.39 6.17
N LEU A 50 9.84 0.34 5.42
CA LEU A 50 9.40 1.53 4.68
C LEU A 50 8.39 1.17 3.59
N LEU A 51 8.61 0.09 2.84
CA LEU A 51 7.64 -0.40 1.86
C LEU A 51 6.32 -0.81 2.53
N GLY A 52 6.39 -1.48 3.69
CA GLY A 52 5.23 -1.79 4.51
C GLY A 52 4.45 -0.55 4.96
N LEU A 53 5.16 0.49 5.39
CA LEU A 53 4.55 1.76 5.78
C LEU A 53 3.89 2.48 4.59
N ILE A 54 4.54 2.49 3.42
CA ILE A 54 3.96 3.08 2.20
C ILE A 54 2.66 2.37 1.82
N LEU A 55 2.65 1.03 1.85
CA LEU A 55 1.46 0.25 1.60
C LEU A 55 0.37 0.51 2.65
N ALA A 56 0.77 0.57 3.92
CA ALA A 56 -0.14 0.85 5.02
C ALA A 56 -0.79 2.24 4.90
N ILE A 57 -0.07 3.26 4.41
CA ILE A 57 -0.65 4.60 4.19
C ILE A 57 -1.90 4.53 3.31
N GLY A 58 -1.85 3.75 2.23
CA GLY A 58 -3.02 3.57 1.35
C GLY A 58 -4.22 2.98 2.09
N ILE A 59 -4.01 1.95 2.89
CA ILE A 59 -5.07 1.28 3.67
C ILE A 59 -5.61 2.20 4.78
N VAL A 60 -4.72 2.90 5.47
CA VAL A 60 -5.07 3.85 6.56
C VAL A 60 -5.96 4.99 6.05
N VAL A 61 -5.64 5.51 4.86
CA VAL A 61 -6.43 6.59 4.24
C VAL A 61 -7.83 6.10 3.89
N ASP A 62 -7.95 4.87 3.40
CA ASP A 62 -9.22 4.29 2.96
C ASP A 62 -10.23 4.17 4.12
N ASP A 63 -9.81 3.70 5.29
CA ASP A 63 -10.65 3.62 6.48
C ASP A 63 -11.25 4.98 6.87
N ALA A 64 -10.43 6.03 6.87
CA ALA A 64 -10.88 7.39 7.20
C ALA A 64 -11.81 7.97 6.12
N ILE A 65 -11.54 7.69 4.83
CA ILE A 65 -12.38 8.14 3.70
C ILE A 65 -13.77 7.53 3.79
N VAL A 66 -13.86 6.22 4.03
CA VAL A 66 -15.14 5.50 4.12
C VAL A 66 -16.02 6.07 5.23
N VAL A 67 -15.43 6.43 6.38
CA VAL A 67 -16.16 7.09 7.47
C VAL A 67 -16.69 8.44 7.02
N VAL A 68 -15.84 9.30 6.47
CA VAL A 68 -16.21 10.66 6.04
C VAL A 68 -17.29 10.62 4.97
N GLU A 69 -17.09 9.79 3.92
CA GLU A 69 -18.03 9.68 2.80
C GLU A 69 -19.42 9.23 3.26
N ASN A 70 -19.48 8.24 4.16
CA ASN A 70 -20.75 7.75 4.67
C ASN A 70 -21.47 8.79 5.55
N VAL A 71 -20.71 9.56 6.35
CA VAL A 71 -21.27 10.66 7.13
C VAL A 71 -21.81 11.76 6.22
N GLU A 72 -21.02 12.19 5.19
CA GLU A 72 -21.48 13.20 4.24
C GLU A 72 -22.71 12.72 3.47
N ARG A 73 -22.74 11.47 3.02
CA ARG A 73 -23.91 10.89 2.35
C ARG A 73 -25.16 10.94 3.22
N ILE A 74 -25.08 10.54 4.49
CA ILE A 74 -26.23 10.59 5.39
C ILE A 74 -26.67 12.03 5.66
N MET A 75 -25.72 12.96 5.80
CA MET A 75 -26.03 14.39 5.95
C MET A 75 -26.79 14.94 4.72
N GLU A 76 -26.40 14.52 3.51
CA GLU A 76 -27.04 14.98 2.26
C GLU A 76 -28.41 14.33 2.04
N GLU A 77 -28.53 13.02 2.23
CA GLU A 77 -29.76 12.26 1.95
C GLU A 77 -30.85 12.53 3.00
N GLU A 78 -30.49 12.53 4.28
CA GLU A 78 -31.43 12.61 5.38
C GLU A 78 -31.53 14.01 6.02
N LYS A 79 -30.71 14.96 5.55
CA LYS A 79 -30.64 16.34 6.09
C LYS A 79 -30.39 16.42 7.59
N LEU A 80 -29.64 15.44 8.11
CA LEU A 80 -29.25 15.38 9.51
C LEU A 80 -28.06 16.31 9.83
N PRO A 81 -28.01 16.84 11.08
CA PRO A 81 -26.84 17.58 11.54
C PRO A 81 -25.64 16.65 11.65
N PRO A 82 -24.39 17.17 11.59
CA PRO A 82 -23.16 16.34 11.55
C PRO A 82 -23.05 15.30 12.65
N TYR A 83 -23.43 15.66 13.88
CA TYR A 83 -23.38 14.77 15.03
C TYR A 83 -24.31 13.56 14.86
N GLU A 84 -25.57 13.77 14.51
CA GLU A 84 -26.55 12.70 14.33
C GLU A 84 -26.22 11.83 13.11
N ALA A 85 -25.77 12.45 12.02
CA ALA A 85 -25.32 11.75 10.84
C ALA A 85 -24.12 10.84 11.15
N THR A 86 -23.14 11.34 11.93
CA THR A 86 -21.97 10.56 12.35
C THR A 86 -22.38 9.37 13.22
N LYS A 87 -23.24 9.59 14.20
CA LYS A 87 -23.75 8.51 15.06
C LYS A 87 -24.43 7.41 14.26
N LYS A 88 -25.25 7.80 13.29
CA LYS A 88 -25.95 6.86 12.41
C LYS A 88 -24.98 6.12 11.47
N ALA A 89 -24.03 6.83 10.88
CA ALA A 89 -23.00 6.24 10.03
C ALA A 89 -22.19 5.17 10.77
N MET A 90 -21.75 5.49 11.98
CA MET A 90 -20.88 4.58 12.75
C MET A 90 -21.61 3.32 13.21
N ASN A 91 -22.93 3.38 13.47
CA ASN A 91 -23.71 2.18 13.78
C ASN A 91 -23.70 1.14 12.64
N GLY A 92 -23.62 1.60 11.39
CA GLY A 92 -23.54 0.71 10.23
C GLY A 92 -22.10 0.30 9.84
N LEU A 93 -21.13 1.19 10.07
CA LEU A 93 -19.76 1.02 9.58
C LEU A 93 -18.80 0.34 10.56
N ALA A 94 -19.01 0.51 11.88
CA ALA A 94 -18.03 0.03 12.87
C ALA A 94 -17.73 -1.47 12.72
N GLY A 95 -18.75 -2.30 12.54
CA GLY A 95 -18.58 -3.73 12.32
C GLY A 95 -17.81 -4.07 11.05
N ALA A 96 -18.05 -3.33 9.96
CA ALA A 96 -17.36 -3.53 8.69
C ALA A 96 -15.87 -3.15 8.80
N LEU A 97 -15.54 -2.01 9.42
CA LEU A 97 -14.16 -1.57 9.63
C LEU A 97 -13.36 -2.56 10.48
N ILE A 98 -13.95 -3.07 11.55
CA ILE A 98 -13.32 -4.10 12.39
C ILE A 98 -13.11 -5.39 11.57
N ALA A 99 -14.11 -5.82 10.82
CA ALA A 99 -14.01 -7.04 10.03
C ALA A 99 -12.94 -6.95 8.94
N THR A 100 -12.85 -5.85 8.20
CA THR A 100 -11.80 -5.65 7.18
C THR A 100 -10.41 -5.68 7.78
N SER A 101 -10.21 -5.04 8.92
CA SER A 101 -8.93 -5.03 9.62
C SER A 101 -8.52 -6.40 10.15
N LEU A 102 -9.48 -7.16 10.69
CA LEU A 102 -9.23 -8.53 11.13
C LEU A 102 -8.87 -9.45 9.95
N VAL A 103 -9.54 -9.28 8.80
CA VAL A 103 -9.20 -10.03 7.58
C VAL A 103 -7.78 -9.71 7.12
N LEU A 104 -7.39 -8.43 7.10
CA LEU A 104 -6.03 -8.04 6.74
C LEU A 104 -5.00 -8.60 7.73
N CYS A 105 -5.26 -8.54 9.03
CA CYS A 105 -4.41 -9.17 10.03
C CYS A 105 -4.32 -10.69 9.83
N ALA A 106 -5.43 -11.36 9.52
CA ALA A 106 -5.45 -12.80 9.25
C ALA A 106 -4.64 -13.21 8.01
N VAL A 107 -4.41 -12.28 7.07
CA VAL A 107 -3.53 -12.50 5.93
C VAL A 107 -2.06 -12.22 6.28
N PHE A 108 -1.78 -11.08 6.91
CA PHE A 108 -0.39 -10.66 7.13
C PHE A 108 0.29 -11.35 8.32
N VAL A 109 -0.42 -11.58 9.42
CA VAL A 109 0.16 -12.18 10.64
C VAL A 109 0.74 -13.59 10.40
N PRO A 110 0.07 -14.52 9.69
CA PRO A 110 0.63 -15.84 9.42
C PRO A 110 1.95 -15.82 8.64
N VAL A 111 2.13 -14.84 7.74
CA VAL A 111 3.39 -14.68 6.97
C VAL A 111 4.58 -14.37 7.89
N SER A 112 4.35 -13.77 9.05
CA SER A 112 5.40 -13.48 10.03
C SER A 112 5.98 -14.72 10.71
N PHE A 113 5.32 -15.86 10.60
CA PHE A 113 5.75 -17.14 11.16
C PHE A 113 6.52 -18.02 10.17
N LEU A 114 6.75 -17.55 8.95
CA LEU A 114 7.59 -18.26 7.99
C LEU A 114 9.01 -18.42 8.54
N SER A 115 9.60 -19.60 8.34
CA SER A 115 10.97 -19.90 8.75
C SER A 115 11.98 -19.55 7.67
N GLY A 116 13.28 -19.51 8.05
CA GLY A 116 14.38 -19.24 7.15
C GLY A 116 14.60 -17.73 6.89
N ILE A 117 15.51 -17.43 5.97
CA ILE A 117 15.92 -16.06 5.59
C ILE A 117 14.71 -15.27 5.09
N THR A 118 13.88 -15.89 4.28
CA THR A 118 12.64 -15.29 3.75
C THR A 118 11.71 -14.86 4.87
N GLY A 119 11.50 -15.71 5.89
CA GLY A 119 10.67 -15.39 7.03
C GLY A 119 11.20 -14.22 7.84
N GLN A 120 12.52 -14.16 8.07
CA GLN A 120 13.14 -13.04 8.79
C GLN A 120 12.94 -11.70 8.06
N LEU A 121 13.09 -11.69 6.73
CA LEU A 121 12.90 -10.51 5.91
C LEU A 121 11.44 -10.04 5.93
N TYR A 122 10.49 -10.94 5.73
CA TYR A 122 9.07 -10.58 5.67
C TYR A 122 8.45 -10.31 7.03
N ARG A 123 9.02 -10.82 8.13
CA ARG A 123 8.45 -10.67 9.47
C ARG A 123 8.23 -9.21 9.85
N GLN A 124 9.26 -8.37 9.73
CA GLN A 124 9.13 -6.94 10.07
C GLN A 124 8.16 -6.23 9.14
N PHE A 125 8.18 -6.54 7.85
CA PHE A 125 7.27 -5.99 6.85
C PHE A 125 5.80 -6.28 7.19
N THR A 126 5.45 -7.54 7.37
CA THR A 126 4.06 -7.98 7.59
C THR A 126 3.51 -7.54 8.94
N ILE A 127 4.32 -7.59 10.00
CA ILE A 127 3.91 -7.09 11.32
C ILE A 127 3.71 -5.57 11.27
N THR A 128 4.58 -4.83 10.60
CA THR A 128 4.42 -3.37 10.44
C THR A 128 3.08 -3.04 9.77
N ILE A 129 2.71 -3.75 8.69
CA ILE A 129 1.41 -3.56 8.04
C ILE A 129 0.26 -3.91 8.98
N ALA A 130 0.30 -5.08 9.62
CA ALA A 130 -0.78 -5.52 10.51
C ALA A 130 -1.03 -4.53 11.65
N VAL A 131 0.03 -4.03 12.26
CA VAL A 131 -0.06 -3.02 13.33
C VAL A 131 -0.59 -1.69 12.81
N SER A 132 -0.09 -1.24 11.66
CA SER A 132 -0.57 0.01 11.03
C SER A 132 -2.08 -0.05 10.76
N VAL A 133 -2.57 -1.20 10.28
CA VAL A 133 -4.00 -1.42 10.01
C VAL A 133 -4.81 -1.40 11.32
N LEU A 134 -4.33 -2.05 12.38
CA LEU A 134 -5.03 -2.02 13.69
C LEU A 134 -5.10 -0.60 14.27
N ILE A 135 -4.00 0.16 14.20
CA ILE A 135 -3.97 1.54 14.65
C ILE A 135 -4.90 2.40 13.79
N SER A 136 -4.90 2.19 12.46
CA SER A 136 -5.83 2.85 11.54
C SER A 136 -7.28 2.65 11.94
N THR A 137 -7.65 1.41 12.24
CA THR A 137 -9.01 1.08 12.66
C THR A 137 -9.40 1.81 13.95
N VAL A 138 -8.50 1.85 14.93
CA VAL A 138 -8.74 2.61 16.17
C VAL A 138 -8.92 4.11 15.85
N VAL A 139 -8.11 4.69 14.99
CA VAL A 139 -8.22 6.09 14.55
C VAL A 139 -9.52 6.32 13.79
N ALA A 140 -9.89 5.40 12.88
CA ALA A 140 -11.15 5.50 12.12
C ALA A 140 -12.39 5.33 12.97
N LEU A 141 -12.33 4.57 14.07
CA LEU A 141 -13.46 4.39 15.00
C LEU A 141 -13.55 5.47 16.08
N THR A 142 -12.50 6.23 16.31
CA THR A 142 -12.44 7.24 17.37
C THR A 142 -12.26 8.66 16.83
N LEU A 143 -11.11 8.95 16.27
CA LEU A 143 -10.74 10.29 15.82
C LEU A 143 -11.59 10.74 14.63
N SER A 144 -11.75 9.90 13.60
CA SER A 144 -12.45 10.27 12.38
C SER A 144 -13.92 10.66 12.64
N PRO A 145 -14.71 9.89 13.43
CA PRO A 145 -16.07 10.30 13.79
C PRO A 145 -16.14 11.60 14.59
N VAL A 146 -15.23 11.79 15.54
CA VAL A 146 -15.17 13.04 16.33
C VAL A 146 -14.90 14.22 15.41
N MET A 147 -13.92 14.10 14.52
CA MET A 147 -13.62 15.15 13.54
C MET A 147 -14.79 15.39 12.57
N CYS A 148 -15.49 14.34 12.10
CA CYS A 148 -16.69 14.49 11.29
C CYS A 148 -17.76 15.32 12.01
N SER A 149 -18.04 15.00 13.26
CA SER A 149 -19.07 15.71 14.04
C SER A 149 -18.77 17.18 14.31
N LEU A 150 -17.45 17.54 14.41
CA LEU A 150 -16.99 18.89 14.73
C LEU A 150 -16.72 19.77 13.50
N ILE A 151 -16.17 19.19 12.41
CA ILE A 151 -15.62 19.94 11.28
C ILE A 151 -16.58 19.99 10.10
N LEU A 152 -17.36 18.92 9.88
CA LEU A 152 -18.30 18.89 8.75
C LEU A 152 -19.42 19.90 8.95
N LYS A 153 -19.89 20.44 7.85
CA LYS A 153 -21.03 21.35 7.82
C LYS A 153 -22.00 20.91 6.73
N PRO A 154 -23.32 21.06 6.96
CA PRO A 154 -24.31 20.81 5.93
C PRO A 154 -24.00 21.62 4.66
N ASP A 155 -24.12 20.98 3.51
CA ASP A 155 -23.95 21.69 2.24
C ASP A 155 -25.11 22.65 2.03
N ASN A 156 -24.84 23.95 2.10
CA ASN A 156 -25.84 25.01 1.93
C ASN A 156 -26.19 25.29 0.45
N GLY A 157 -25.99 24.29 -0.44
CA GLY A 157 -26.37 24.40 -1.85
C GLY A 157 -25.51 25.39 -2.66
N LYS A 158 -24.30 25.71 -2.18
CA LYS A 158 -23.37 26.56 -2.93
C LYS A 158 -23.02 25.93 -4.27
N LYS A 159 -23.11 26.71 -5.34
CA LYS A 159 -22.74 26.26 -6.68
C LYS A 159 -21.32 25.70 -6.66
N LYS A 160 -21.19 24.38 -6.87
CA LYS A 160 -19.88 23.71 -7.00
C LYS A 160 -19.08 24.35 -8.13
N ASN A 161 -17.78 24.50 -7.94
CA ASN A 161 -16.86 25.08 -8.91
C ASN A 161 -17.01 24.38 -10.28
N ILE A 162 -16.73 25.09 -11.37
CA ILE A 162 -16.86 24.60 -12.75
C ILE A 162 -16.11 23.26 -12.94
N VAL A 163 -14.91 23.13 -12.31
CA VAL A 163 -14.10 21.90 -12.36
C VAL A 163 -14.85 20.73 -11.73
N PHE A 164 -15.38 20.88 -10.52
CA PHE A 164 -16.12 19.81 -9.86
C PHE A 164 -17.43 19.47 -10.56
N ARG A 165 -18.08 20.46 -11.18
CA ARG A 165 -19.27 20.19 -12.02
C ARG A 165 -18.94 19.33 -13.22
N LYS A 166 -17.79 19.54 -13.88
CA LYS A 166 -17.32 18.74 -15.01
C LYS A 166 -16.96 17.31 -14.59
N ILE A 167 -16.26 17.18 -13.45
CA ILE A 167 -15.92 15.88 -12.86
C ILE A 167 -17.19 15.11 -12.50
N ASN A 168 -18.14 15.73 -11.81
CA ASN A 168 -19.41 15.10 -11.44
C ASN A 168 -20.25 14.70 -12.65
N HIS A 169 -20.25 15.51 -13.69
CA HIS A 169 -20.91 15.12 -14.95
C HIS A 169 -20.29 13.85 -15.54
N TRP A 170 -18.97 13.77 -15.58
CA TRP A 170 -18.24 12.60 -16.10
C TRP A 170 -18.48 11.35 -15.26
N LEU A 171 -18.45 11.50 -13.90
CA LEU A 171 -18.79 10.43 -12.97
C LEU A 171 -20.24 9.95 -13.13
N ASN A 172 -21.20 10.85 -13.30
CA ASN A 172 -22.60 10.49 -13.51
C ASN A 172 -22.82 9.74 -14.82
N VAL A 173 -22.14 10.15 -15.91
CA VAL A 173 -22.16 9.41 -17.18
C VAL A 173 -21.55 8.02 -17.02
N GLY A 174 -20.43 7.92 -16.30
CA GLY A 174 -19.79 6.66 -15.96
C GLY A 174 -20.71 5.74 -15.15
N ASN A 175 -21.33 6.27 -14.11
CA ASN A 175 -22.27 5.54 -13.26
C ASN A 175 -23.48 5.04 -14.04
N HIS A 176 -24.06 5.86 -14.92
CA HIS A 176 -25.17 5.43 -15.77
C HIS A 176 -24.79 4.26 -16.68
N LYS A 177 -23.62 4.34 -17.33
CA LYS A 177 -23.10 3.24 -18.16
C LYS A 177 -22.82 1.99 -17.32
N TYR A 178 -22.27 2.15 -16.13
CA TYR A 178 -22.01 1.07 -15.19
C TYR A 178 -23.30 0.34 -14.78
N VAL A 179 -24.33 1.08 -14.38
CA VAL A 179 -25.64 0.50 -14.01
C VAL A 179 -26.24 -0.29 -15.17
N ILE A 180 -26.16 0.23 -16.41
CA ILE A 180 -26.64 -0.49 -17.61
C ILE A 180 -25.84 -1.78 -17.82
N ALA A 181 -24.50 -1.72 -17.67
CA ALA A 181 -23.63 -2.88 -17.79
C ALA A 181 -23.96 -3.94 -16.74
N ILE A 182 -24.10 -3.55 -15.48
CA ILE A 182 -24.47 -4.44 -14.37
C ILE A 182 -25.83 -5.12 -14.62
N ARG A 183 -26.84 -4.37 -15.04
CA ARG A 183 -28.15 -4.98 -15.39
C ARG A 183 -28.02 -6.05 -16.47
N ARG A 184 -27.16 -5.84 -17.49
CA ARG A 184 -26.91 -6.81 -18.56
C ARG A 184 -26.16 -8.05 -18.05
N VAL A 185 -25.21 -7.84 -17.13
CA VAL A 185 -24.42 -8.88 -16.45
C VAL A 185 -25.34 -9.77 -15.60
N ILE A 186 -26.17 -9.18 -14.74
CA ILE A 186 -27.11 -9.90 -13.88
C ILE A 186 -28.14 -10.68 -14.73
N GLY A 187 -28.56 -10.12 -15.87
CA GLY A 187 -29.51 -10.79 -16.78
C GLY A 187 -28.95 -12.04 -17.46
N ASN A 188 -27.63 -12.26 -17.48
CA ASN A 188 -26.99 -13.37 -18.17
C ASN A 188 -25.89 -14.05 -17.29
N PRO A 189 -26.23 -14.65 -16.16
CA PRO A 189 -25.24 -15.16 -15.21
C PRO A 189 -24.33 -16.25 -15.79
N ARG A 190 -24.85 -17.10 -16.70
CA ARG A 190 -24.06 -18.17 -17.34
C ARG A 190 -22.93 -17.60 -18.21
N ARG A 191 -23.18 -16.53 -19.00
CA ARG A 191 -22.14 -15.89 -19.82
C ARG A 191 -21.08 -15.22 -18.97
N VAL A 192 -21.50 -14.61 -17.86
CA VAL A 192 -20.57 -13.97 -16.91
C VAL A 192 -19.69 -15.01 -16.24
N LEU A 193 -20.27 -16.13 -15.78
CA LEU A 193 -19.51 -17.22 -15.18
C LEU A 193 -18.52 -17.83 -16.18
N ALA A 194 -18.92 -18.01 -17.43
CA ALA A 194 -18.02 -18.48 -18.50
C ALA A 194 -16.88 -17.48 -18.73
N GLY A 195 -17.17 -16.18 -18.83
CA GLY A 195 -16.16 -15.13 -18.97
C GLY A 195 -15.19 -15.10 -17.79
N PHE A 196 -15.69 -15.24 -16.55
CA PHE A 196 -14.86 -15.35 -15.36
C PHE A 196 -13.97 -16.60 -15.41
N GLY A 197 -14.50 -17.74 -15.86
CA GLY A 197 -13.72 -18.96 -16.06
C GLY A 197 -12.58 -18.78 -17.07
N VAL A 198 -12.83 -18.08 -18.18
CA VAL A 198 -11.77 -17.75 -19.16
C VAL A 198 -10.69 -16.87 -18.55
N VAL A 199 -11.05 -15.87 -17.74
CA VAL A 199 -10.09 -15.02 -17.03
C VAL A 199 -9.24 -15.84 -16.06
N LEU A 200 -9.86 -16.73 -15.28
CA LEU A 200 -9.13 -17.62 -14.35
C LEU A 200 -8.14 -18.53 -15.08
N ILE A 201 -8.57 -19.14 -16.19
CA ILE A 201 -7.68 -19.97 -17.00
C ILE A 201 -6.52 -19.12 -17.55
N GLY A 202 -6.81 -17.90 -18.04
CA GLY A 202 -5.80 -16.96 -18.48
C GLY A 202 -4.76 -16.63 -17.39
N ILE A 203 -5.20 -16.36 -16.17
CA ILE A 203 -4.31 -16.10 -15.02
C ILE A 203 -3.44 -17.32 -14.72
N LEU A 204 -4.01 -18.53 -14.71
CA LEU A 204 -3.26 -19.76 -14.47
C LEU A 204 -2.21 -20.04 -15.55
N LEU A 205 -2.54 -19.77 -16.81
CA LEU A 205 -1.60 -19.91 -17.94
C LEU A 205 -0.45 -18.88 -17.83
N ILE A 206 -0.78 -17.61 -17.58
CA ILE A 206 0.21 -16.54 -17.42
C ILE A 206 1.12 -16.85 -16.22
N HIS A 207 0.56 -17.29 -15.09
CA HIS A 207 1.36 -17.64 -13.91
C HIS A 207 2.40 -18.73 -14.19
N ARG A 208 2.10 -19.68 -15.08
CA ARG A 208 3.10 -20.70 -15.50
C ARG A 208 4.21 -20.16 -16.39
N LEU A 209 3.98 -19.03 -17.06
CA LEU A 209 4.95 -18.41 -17.97
C LEU A 209 5.87 -17.40 -17.25
N ILE A 210 5.48 -16.93 -16.08
CA ILE A 210 6.28 -15.95 -15.31
C ILE A 210 7.39 -16.70 -14.57
N PRO A 211 8.67 -16.35 -14.81
CA PRO A 211 9.77 -16.91 -14.04
C PRO A 211 9.65 -16.49 -12.58
N THR A 212 9.71 -17.47 -11.68
CA THR A 212 9.70 -17.22 -10.25
C THR A 212 11.10 -16.87 -9.79
N SER A 213 11.28 -15.67 -9.23
CA SER A 213 12.51 -15.24 -8.58
C SER A 213 12.18 -14.69 -7.21
N PHE A 214 13.05 -14.95 -6.25
CA PHE A 214 12.90 -14.45 -4.87
C PHE A 214 13.13 -12.93 -4.79
N LEU A 215 14.10 -12.45 -5.57
CA LEU A 215 14.37 -11.03 -5.71
C LEU A 215 14.21 -10.65 -7.20
N PRO A 216 13.57 -9.54 -7.50
CA PRO A 216 13.54 -9.04 -8.88
C PRO A 216 14.97 -8.79 -9.35
N VAL A 217 15.23 -9.10 -10.60
CA VAL A 217 16.51 -8.76 -11.24
C VAL A 217 16.48 -7.26 -11.49
N GLU A 218 17.05 -6.50 -10.58
CA GLU A 218 17.22 -5.05 -10.73
C GLU A 218 18.64 -4.76 -11.18
N ASP A 219 18.79 -3.79 -12.08
CA ASP A 219 20.11 -3.24 -12.41
C ASP A 219 20.55 -2.36 -11.22
N GLN A 220 21.36 -2.96 -10.36
CA GLN A 220 21.91 -2.28 -9.18
C GLN A 220 23.16 -1.46 -9.51
N GLY A 221 23.53 -1.38 -10.80
CA GLY A 221 24.70 -0.65 -11.25
C GLY A 221 26.02 -1.31 -10.86
N TYR A 222 26.00 -2.58 -10.43
CA TYR A 222 27.22 -3.34 -10.18
C TYR A 222 27.14 -4.76 -10.76
N PHE A 223 28.29 -5.34 -11.01
CA PHE A 223 28.42 -6.75 -11.34
C PHE A 223 29.48 -7.40 -10.43
N LYS A 224 29.32 -8.68 -10.17
CA LYS A 224 30.21 -9.49 -9.34
C LYS A 224 31.05 -10.41 -10.25
N ILE A 225 32.35 -10.39 -10.03
CA ILE A 225 33.27 -11.33 -10.64
C ILE A 225 33.81 -12.26 -9.55
N GLU A 226 33.62 -13.53 -9.70
CA GLU A 226 34.21 -14.54 -8.82
C GLU A 226 35.42 -15.16 -9.52
N LEU A 227 36.57 -15.09 -8.85
CA LEU A 227 37.82 -15.65 -9.33
C LEU A 227 38.15 -16.87 -8.46
N GLU A 228 38.01 -18.06 -9.02
CA GLU A 228 38.30 -19.31 -8.34
C GLU A 228 39.63 -19.86 -8.83
N LEU A 229 40.55 -20.08 -7.91
CA LEU A 229 41.83 -20.70 -8.20
C LEU A 229 41.81 -22.20 -7.88
N PRO A 230 42.67 -23.02 -8.50
CA PRO A 230 42.77 -24.43 -8.18
C PRO A 230 43.04 -24.71 -6.70
N GLU A 231 42.54 -25.83 -6.20
CA GLU A 231 42.74 -26.26 -4.82
C GLU A 231 44.21 -26.25 -4.43
N GLY A 232 44.52 -25.69 -3.24
CA GLY A 232 45.89 -25.55 -2.75
C GLY A 232 46.60 -24.26 -3.14
N ALA A 233 45.92 -23.33 -3.82
CA ALA A 233 46.49 -22.01 -4.07
C ALA A 233 46.64 -21.23 -2.76
N THR A 234 47.81 -20.60 -2.57
CA THR A 234 48.06 -19.76 -1.42
C THR A 234 47.32 -18.42 -1.51
N LEU A 235 47.04 -17.78 -0.39
CA LEU A 235 46.39 -16.45 -0.35
C LEU A 235 47.20 -15.41 -1.16
N GLU A 236 48.54 -15.49 -1.14
CA GLU A 236 49.40 -14.59 -1.93
C GLU A 236 49.18 -14.76 -3.43
N ARG A 237 49.07 -16.00 -3.90
CA ARG A 237 48.80 -16.29 -5.30
C ARG A 237 47.41 -15.82 -5.73
N THR A 238 46.43 -15.99 -4.85
CA THR A 238 45.07 -15.49 -5.09
C THR A 238 45.06 -13.98 -5.20
N ARG A 239 45.77 -13.30 -4.28
CA ARG A 239 45.91 -11.84 -4.28
C ARG A 239 46.59 -11.32 -5.56
N GLU A 240 47.66 -11.96 -6.02
CA GLU A 240 48.36 -11.57 -7.25
C GLU A 240 47.43 -11.63 -8.49
N VAL A 241 46.62 -12.68 -8.60
CA VAL A 241 45.64 -12.82 -9.70
C VAL A 241 44.55 -11.77 -9.59
N THR A 242 44.05 -11.52 -8.37
CA THR A 242 43.03 -10.53 -8.14
C THR A 242 43.52 -9.11 -8.42
N ASP A 243 44.75 -8.75 -8.03
CA ASP A 243 45.35 -7.43 -8.29
C ASP A 243 45.53 -7.19 -9.81
N ARG A 244 45.86 -8.21 -10.58
CA ARG A 244 45.89 -8.14 -12.06
C ARG A 244 44.50 -7.87 -12.64
N ALA A 245 43.47 -8.54 -12.12
CA ALA A 245 42.10 -8.34 -12.54
C ALA A 245 41.61 -6.89 -12.20
N ILE A 246 41.93 -6.40 -11.02
CA ILE A 246 41.61 -5.02 -10.60
C ILE A 246 42.26 -4.01 -11.53
N THR A 247 43.58 -4.17 -11.81
CA THR A 247 44.31 -3.27 -12.69
C THR A 247 43.72 -3.24 -14.11
N TYR A 248 43.15 -4.34 -14.56
CA TYR A 248 42.46 -4.40 -15.86
C TYR A 248 41.09 -3.69 -15.80
N LEU A 249 40.32 -3.89 -14.73
CA LEU A 249 39.00 -3.30 -14.55
C LEU A 249 39.05 -1.77 -14.35
N GLU A 250 40.01 -1.26 -13.59
CA GLU A 250 40.21 0.19 -13.35
C GLU A 250 40.53 0.98 -14.63
N LYS A 251 41.01 0.33 -15.67
CA LYS A 251 41.26 0.97 -16.99
C LYS A 251 39.95 1.21 -17.77
N ASN A 252 38.82 0.60 -17.34
CA ASN A 252 37.58 0.74 -18.05
C ASN A 252 36.83 2.01 -17.57
N PRO A 253 36.54 2.98 -18.46
CA PRO A 253 35.89 4.25 -18.07
C PRO A 253 34.46 4.09 -17.57
N TYR A 254 33.86 2.91 -17.75
CA TYR A 254 32.50 2.61 -17.25
C TYR A 254 32.46 2.03 -15.82
N ILE A 255 33.63 1.78 -15.21
CA ILE A 255 33.74 1.23 -13.85
C ILE A 255 34.19 2.35 -12.92
N ALA A 256 33.31 2.75 -11.99
CA ALA A 256 33.59 3.82 -11.03
C ALA A 256 34.41 3.33 -9.84
N TYR A 257 34.13 2.11 -9.34
CA TYR A 257 34.79 1.52 -8.17
C TYR A 257 34.94 0.02 -8.32
N VAL A 258 36.07 -0.52 -7.84
CA VAL A 258 36.33 -1.96 -7.72
C VAL A 258 36.49 -2.29 -6.23
N GLN A 259 35.61 -3.14 -5.69
CA GLN A 259 35.76 -3.68 -4.36
C GLN A 259 36.25 -5.12 -4.44
N ASN A 260 37.32 -5.45 -3.72
CA ASN A 260 37.92 -6.77 -3.69
C ASN A 260 37.76 -7.40 -2.29
N VAL A 261 37.40 -8.68 -2.29
CA VAL A 261 37.39 -9.52 -1.07
C VAL A 261 38.16 -10.80 -1.42
N THR A 262 39.41 -10.93 -0.94
CA THR A 262 40.25 -12.07 -1.20
C THR A 262 40.23 -13.05 -0.03
N GLY A 263 40.11 -14.35 -0.32
CA GLY A 263 40.16 -15.41 0.69
C GLY A 263 38.83 -15.77 1.33
N SER A 264 37.70 -15.29 0.79
CA SER A 264 36.37 -15.82 1.13
C SER A 264 35.94 -16.84 0.06
N SER A 265 35.47 -17.98 0.50
CA SER A 265 34.69 -18.89 -0.34
C SER A 265 33.18 -18.54 -0.17
N PRO A 266 32.35 -18.59 -1.23
CA PRO A 266 30.94 -18.40 -1.14
C PRO A 266 30.26 -19.43 -0.24
#